data_bec9dc4de04cde36d43e006d5f663440
#
_entry.id   bec9dc4de04cde36d43e006d5f663440
#
_cell.length_a   1.000
_cell.length_b   1.000
_cell.length_c   1.000
_cell.angle_alpha   90.00
_cell.angle_beta   90.00
_cell.angle_gamma   90.00
#
_symmetry.space_group_name_H-M   'P 1'
#
loop_
_entity.id
_entity.type
_entity.pdbx_description
1 polymer ?
#
loop_
_entity_poly.entity_id
_entity_poly.type
_entity_poly.pdbx_seq_one_letter_code
_entity_poly.pdbx_strand_id
1 'polypeptide(L)' 'MIDYSPLWETLKNSNENWYTLTNKHHLSHSTMHRLKHNKDISMRTVNDLCRILNCQIQDICVYVPSDDDQPL' A
#
# COMPACT_ATOMS: atom_id res chain seq x y z
N MET A 1 14.13 -1.91 -1.62
CA MET A 1 12.87 -2.45 -1.05
C MET A 1 11.79 -1.40 -1.09
N ILE A 2 10.60 -1.79 -1.46
CA ILE A 2 9.45 -0.89 -1.41
C ILE A 2 8.84 -0.94 -0.01
N ASP A 3 8.68 0.24 0.58
CA ASP A 3 8.17 0.40 1.93
C ASP A 3 6.82 1.13 1.86
N TYR A 4 5.80 0.54 2.47
CA TYR A 4 4.43 1.08 2.46
C TYR A 4 4.11 1.92 3.69
N SER A 5 5.12 2.37 4.45
CA SER A 5 4.89 3.23 5.61
C SER A 5 4.03 4.47 5.28
N PRO A 6 4.22 5.15 4.11
CA PRO A 6 3.38 6.30 3.79
C PRO A 6 1.89 5.97 3.71
N LEU A 7 1.55 4.74 3.28
CA LEU A 7 0.15 4.31 3.18
C LEU A 7 -0.57 4.42 4.51
N TRP A 8 0.09 3.99 5.59
CA TRP A 8 -0.55 3.96 6.91
C TRP A 8 -0.86 5.36 7.42
N GLU A 9 0.02 6.32 7.17
CA GLU A 9 -0.21 7.73 7.50
C GLU A 9 -1.32 8.33 6.63
N THR A 10 -1.30 8.06 5.34
CA THR A 10 -2.34 8.49 4.40
C THR A 10 -3.70 7.93 4.79
N LEU A 11 -3.76 6.65 5.14
CA LEU A 11 -4.98 5.97 5.57
C LEU A 11 -5.53 6.60 6.85
N LYS A 12 -4.65 6.88 7.82
CA LYS A 12 -5.01 7.51 9.09
C LYS A 12 -5.67 8.88 8.88
N ASN A 13 -5.20 9.63 7.89
CA ASN A 13 -5.69 10.97 7.57
C ASN A 13 -6.86 10.96 6.59
N SER A 14 -7.33 9.79 6.17
CA SER A 14 -8.45 9.61 5.23
C SER A 14 -9.73 9.25 5.97
N ASN A 15 -10.83 9.12 5.21
CA ASN A 15 -12.10 8.58 5.72
C ASN A 15 -12.16 7.06 5.64
N GLU A 16 -11.08 6.43 5.18
CA GLU A 16 -11.00 4.98 5.05
C GLU A 16 -10.18 4.39 6.21
N ASN A 17 -10.32 3.08 6.41
CA ASN A 17 -9.53 2.32 7.35
C ASN A 17 -9.35 0.89 6.83
N TRP A 18 -8.67 0.04 7.60
CA TRP A 18 -8.45 -1.36 7.21
C TRP A 18 -9.76 -2.07 6.87
N TYR A 19 -10.78 -1.89 7.72
CA TYR A 19 -12.08 -2.53 7.53
C TYR A 19 -12.73 -2.08 6.22
N THR A 20 -12.75 -0.78 5.93
CA THR A 20 -13.38 -0.28 4.71
C THR A 20 -12.62 -0.70 3.46
N LEU A 21 -11.28 -0.77 3.52
CA LEU A 21 -10.50 -1.26 2.39
C LEU A 21 -10.84 -2.70 2.04
N THR A 22 -11.07 -3.55 3.04
CA THR A 22 -11.39 -4.96 2.80
C THR A 22 -12.86 -5.17 2.48
N ASN A 23 -13.77 -4.50 3.18
CA ASN A 23 -15.21 -4.81 3.09
C ASN A 23 -15.94 -3.92 2.08
N LYS A 24 -15.58 -2.65 1.98
CA LYS A 24 -16.22 -1.71 1.04
C LYS A 24 -15.54 -1.74 -0.33
N HIS A 25 -14.21 -1.79 -0.35
CA HIS A 25 -13.43 -1.72 -1.57
C HIS A 25 -12.90 -3.06 -2.04
N HIS A 26 -13.18 -4.12 -1.30
CA HIS A 26 -12.90 -5.51 -1.66
C HIS A 26 -11.42 -5.83 -1.87
N LEU A 27 -10.52 -5.12 -1.19
CA LEU A 27 -9.12 -5.54 -1.17
C LEU A 27 -9.01 -6.85 -0.40
N SER A 28 -8.27 -7.81 -0.96
CA SER A 28 -8.16 -9.12 -0.35
C SER A 28 -7.32 -9.06 0.94
N HIS A 29 -7.56 -9.99 1.86
CA HIS A 29 -6.73 -10.11 3.06
C HIS A 29 -5.28 -10.42 2.70
N SER A 30 -5.05 -11.14 1.61
CA SER A 30 -3.71 -11.40 1.09
C SER A 30 -3.00 -10.10 0.70
N THR A 31 -3.70 -9.20 -0.01
CA THR A 31 -3.15 -7.89 -0.36
C THR A 31 -2.83 -7.07 0.89
N MET A 32 -3.73 -7.04 1.85
CA MET A 32 -3.52 -6.30 3.10
C MET A 32 -2.32 -6.85 3.88
N HIS A 33 -2.17 -8.18 3.90
CA HIS A 33 -1.03 -8.82 4.54
C HIS A 33 0.29 -8.40 3.87
N ARG A 34 0.33 -8.37 2.54
CA ARG A 34 1.51 -7.95 1.79
C ARG A 34 1.87 -6.50 2.07
N LEU A 35 0.89 -5.63 2.13
CA LEU A 35 1.10 -4.21 2.47
C LEU A 35 1.70 -4.07 3.88
N LYS A 36 1.18 -4.85 4.82
CA LYS A 36 1.66 -4.80 6.21
C LYS A 36 3.11 -5.28 6.35
N HIS A 37 3.53 -6.22 5.51
CA HIS A 37 4.84 -6.85 5.60
C HIS A 37 5.80 -6.40 4.49
N ASN A 38 5.49 -5.30 3.80
CA ASN A 38 6.32 -4.77 2.71
C ASN A 38 6.61 -5.80 1.62
N LYS A 39 5.60 -6.63 1.29
CA LYS A 39 5.68 -7.58 0.20
C LYS A 39 5.16 -6.94 -1.08
N ASP A 40 5.53 -7.52 -2.22
CA ASP A 40 5.16 -6.98 -3.52
C ASP A 40 3.65 -6.99 -3.73
N ILE A 41 3.15 -5.92 -4.33
CA ILE A 41 1.77 -5.83 -4.83
C ILE A 41 1.82 -5.38 -6.28
N SER A 42 0.73 -5.60 -7.00
CA SER A 42 0.66 -5.16 -8.39
C SER A 42 0.52 -3.64 -8.48
N MET A 43 0.98 -3.08 -9.59
CA MET A 43 0.74 -1.65 -9.87
C MET A 43 -0.75 -1.34 -10.01
N ARG A 44 -1.55 -2.31 -10.42
CA ARG A 44 -3.00 -2.16 -10.43
C ARG A 44 -3.54 -1.91 -9.02
N THR A 45 -3.05 -2.64 -8.03
CA THR A 45 -3.43 -2.41 -6.64
C THR A 45 -2.99 -1.02 -6.17
N VAL A 46 -1.80 -0.58 -6.53
CA VAL A 46 -1.34 0.78 -6.23
C VAL A 46 -2.28 1.81 -6.86
N ASN A 47 -2.66 1.60 -8.11
CA ASN A 47 -3.63 2.47 -8.79
C ASN A 47 -4.96 2.54 -8.02
N ASP A 48 -5.46 1.39 -7.57
CA ASP A 48 -6.72 1.34 -6.83
C ASP A 48 -6.62 2.06 -5.49
N LEU A 49 -5.52 1.90 -4.79
CA LEU A 49 -5.28 2.60 -3.52
C LEU A 49 -5.23 4.12 -3.72
N CYS A 50 -4.54 4.58 -4.75
CA CYS A 50 -4.48 6.01 -5.08
C CYS A 50 -5.88 6.56 -5.38
N ARG A 51 -6.69 5.81 -6.12
CA ARG A 51 -8.06 6.21 -6.44
C ARG A 51 -8.94 6.24 -5.19
N ILE A 52 -8.89 5.18 -4.38
CA ILE A 52 -9.71 5.07 -3.16
C ILE A 52 -9.37 6.17 -2.17
N LEU A 53 -8.07 6.44 -1.97
CA LEU A 53 -7.59 7.40 -0.99
C LEU A 53 -7.41 8.81 -1.56
N ASN A 54 -7.64 8.96 -2.88
CA ASN A 54 -7.47 10.24 -3.58
C ASN A 54 -6.09 10.84 -3.31
N CYS A 55 -5.05 10.07 -3.55
CA CYS A 55 -3.68 10.45 -3.27
C CYS A 55 -2.74 10.05 -4.40
N GLN A 56 -1.46 10.36 -4.25
CA GLN A 56 -0.43 10.07 -5.24
C GLN A 56 0.36 8.83 -4.82
N ILE A 57 1.18 8.28 -5.74
CA ILE A 57 1.98 7.08 -5.48
C ILE A 57 2.89 7.27 -4.27
N GLN A 58 3.52 8.44 -4.11
CA GLN A 58 4.41 8.71 -2.98
C GLN A 58 3.69 8.73 -1.64
N ASP A 59 2.36 8.82 -1.66
CA ASP A 59 1.53 8.72 -0.44
C ASP A 59 1.21 7.27 -0.08
N ILE A 60 1.58 6.32 -0.95
CA ILE A 60 1.36 4.89 -0.76
C ILE A 60 2.66 4.19 -0.40
N CYS A 61 3.73 4.46 -1.16
CA CYS A 61 5.00 3.74 -0.99
C CYS A 61 6.19 4.60 -1.37
N VAL A 62 7.35 4.20 -0.86
CA VAL A 62 8.64 4.80 -1.19
C VAL A 62 9.68 3.69 -1.35
N TYR A 63 10.74 3.98 -2.09
CA TYR A 63 11.88 3.07 -2.15
C TYR A 63 12.82 3.36 -0.97
N VAL A 64 13.23 2.29 -0.29
CA VAL A 64 14.30 2.35 0.70
C VAL A 64 15.36 1.31 0.35
N PRO A 65 16.66 1.64 0.42
CA PRO A 65 17.72 0.64 0.19
C PRO A 65 17.62 -0.50 1.19
N SER A 66 17.86 -1.73 0.73
CA SER A 66 17.81 -2.92 1.56
C SER A 66 18.84 -3.93 1.07
N ASP A 67 19.46 -4.65 2.00
CA ASP A 67 20.39 -5.74 1.69
C ASP A 67 19.68 -6.93 1.02
N ASP A 68 18.34 -6.98 1.11
CA ASP A 68 17.55 -8.02 0.46
C ASP A 68 17.22 -7.71 -0.99
N ASP A 69 17.61 -6.53 -1.50
CA ASP A 69 17.39 -6.18 -2.89
C ASP A 69 18.25 -7.05 -3.82
N GLN A 70 17.67 -7.45 -4.96
CA GLN A 70 18.41 -8.22 -5.96
C GLN A 70 19.54 -7.39 -6.57
N PRO A 71 20.75 -7.95 -6.69
CA PRO A 71 21.87 -7.27 -7.36
C PRO A 71 21.75 -7.41 -8.89
N LEU A 72 20.83 -6.67 -9.48
CA LEU A 72 20.59 -6.70 -10.93
C LEU A 72 21.63 -5.90 -11.69
#